data_a5b70af625cfe2ac8b6b42bf24bbca03
#
_entry.id   a5b70af625cfe2ac8b6b42bf24bbca03
#
_cell.length_a   1.000
_cell.length_b   1.000
_cell.length_c   1.000
_cell.angle_alpha   90.00
_cell.angle_beta   90.00
_cell.angle_gamma   90.00
#
_symmetry.space_group_name_H-M   'P 1'
#
loop_
_entity.id
_entity.type
_entity.pdbx_description
1 polymer ?
#
loop_
_entity_poly.entity_id
_entity_poly.type
_entity_poly.pdbx_seq_one_letter_code
_entity_poly.pdbx_strand_id
1 'polypeptide(L)'
;MKNETTAINFDQEADMLYPTLNKVEELLKEYQMVPVFYEVLADYMTPIRMFQALRKEGTPCFMLESVENKDQWGRYSFIGINPKSEIKISGKELEVDGVKQEEEFKMSYLSDLIKKYKSPVMEDYPKLTGGLIGYFGYDMIRQVEKKLTNVPENDLKMPECHLCMYDEIIAFDHLANKAVIIQNIHKGDNIKQKYEELEDKAELILHKMERPVSLSKDRFTPVKTEVTSNLTKEQYEANVKKAKEYIKDGDIFQVVLSQRFEVETDVDPFDVYRCLRTLNPSPYPVSYTHLRATRLQL
;
A
#
# COMPACT_ATOMS: atom_id res chain seq x y z
N MET A 1 -23.42 -49.77 24.90
CA MET A 1 -22.69 -48.55 24.66
C MET A 1 -23.09 -48.07 23.29
N LYS A 2 -23.94 -47.02 23.26
CA LYS A 2 -24.43 -46.43 22.02
C LYS A 2 -23.44 -45.34 21.63
N ASN A 3 -22.85 -45.49 20.44
CA ASN A 3 -22.03 -44.47 19.83
C ASN A 3 -22.97 -43.33 19.37
N GLU A 4 -23.01 -42.23 20.07
CA GLU A 4 -23.56 -40.98 19.56
C GLU A 4 -22.55 -40.37 18.61
N THR A 5 -22.80 -40.57 17.33
CA THR A 5 -22.10 -39.83 16.27
C THR A 5 -22.67 -38.41 16.32
N THR A 6 -21.90 -37.48 16.86
CA THR A 6 -22.22 -36.05 16.81
C THR A 6 -22.14 -35.65 15.33
N ALA A 7 -23.27 -35.55 14.67
CA ALA A 7 -23.38 -34.95 13.36
C ALA A 7 -22.97 -33.47 13.53
N ILE A 8 -21.89 -33.07 12.90
CA ILE A 8 -21.53 -31.66 12.76
C ILE A 8 -22.59 -31.06 11.83
N ASN A 9 -23.46 -30.26 12.39
CA ASN A 9 -24.48 -29.51 11.65
C ASN A 9 -23.74 -28.41 10.89
N PHE A 10 -23.60 -28.56 9.57
CA PHE A 10 -23.05 -27.55 8.65
C PHE A 10 -24.09 -26.46 8.30
N ASP A 11 -25.28 -26.45 8.89
CA ASP A 11 -26.37 -25.51 8.63
C ASP A 11 -26.36 -24.25 9.53
N GLN A 12 -25.25 -23.87 10.09
CA GLN A 12 -25.04 -22.47 10.44
C GLN A 12 -24.35 -21.82 9.23
N GLU A 13 -25.11 -21.13 8.38
CA GLU A 13 -24.64 -19.97 7.63
C GLU A 13 -24.02 -19.04 8.68
N ALA A 14 -22.76 -19.25 8.99
CA ALA A 14 -22.00 -18.31 9.78
C ALA A 14 -22.03 -17.02 8.96
N ASP A 15 -22.67 -15.98 9.49
CA ASP A 15 -22.61 -14.64 8.93
C ASP A 15 -21.14 -14.33 8.61
N MET A 16 -20.77 -14.46 7.33
CA MET A 16 -19.39 -14.23 6.89
C MET A 16 -18.98 -12.76 7.02
N LEU A 17 -19.97 -11.91 7.34
CA LEU A 17 -19.82 -10.48 7.53
C LEU A 17 -19.78 -10.10 9.02
N TYR A 18 -18.78 -9.36 9.40
CA TYR A 18 -18.60 -8.80 10.74
C TYR A 18 -18.18 -7.33 10.66
N PRO A 19 -18.67 -6.45 11.55
CA PRO A 19 -19.76 -6.64 12.52
C PRO A 19 -21.12 -6.75 11.83
N THR A 20 -22.15 -7.19 12.54
CA THR A 20 -23.53 -7.26 12.03
C THR A 20 -24.07 -5.87 11.68
N LEU A 21 -25.02 -5.80 10.75
CA LEU A 21 -25.65 -4.56 10.29
C LEU A 21 -26.11 -3.65 11.45
N ASN A 22 -26.80 -4.20 12.44
CA ASN A 22 -27.26 -3.45 13.61
C ASN A 22 -26.08 -2.86 14.42
N LYS A 23 -24.96 -3.59 14.49
CA LYS A 23 -23.76 -3.10 15.20
C LYS A 23 -23.07 -1.99 14.44
N VAL A 24 -23.06 -2.05 13.10
CA VAL A 24 -22.54 -0.96 12.27
C VAL A 24 -23.37 0.31 12.44
N GLU A 25 -24.71 0.19 12.44
CA GLU A 25 -25.62 1.33 12.71
C GLU A 25 -25.36 1.96 14.08
N GLU A 26 -25.11 1.15 15.10
CA GLU A 26 -24.76 1.61 16.45
C GLU A 26 -23.43 2.38 16.44
N LEU A 27 -22.37 1.81 15.85
CA LEU A 27 -21.04 2.39 15.80
C LEU A 27 -20.98 3.68 14.98
N LEU A 28 -21.76 3.80 13.90
CA LEU A 28 -21.85 5.03 13.10
C LEU A 28 -22.49 6.22 13.85
N LYS A 29 -23.07 6.01 15.03
CA LYS A 29 -23.49 7.13 15.90
C LYS A 29 -22.28 7.85 16.51
N GLU A 30 -21.20 7.12 16.77
CA GLU A 30 -19.97 7.62 17.42
C GLU A 30 -18.84 7.87 16.42
N TYR A 31 -18.70 7.00 15.41
CA TYR A 31 -17.62 7.04 14.42
C TYR A 31 -18.06 7.61 13.08
N GLN A 32 -17.11 8.09 12.28
CA GLN A 32 -17.39 8.60 10.95
C GLN A 32 -17.42 7.50 9.89
N MET A 33 -16.71 6.41 10.16
CA MET A 33 -16.73 5.19 9.34
C MET A 33 -16.55 3.96 10.21
N VAL A 34 -17.04 2.81 9.74
CA VAL A 34 -16.92 1.50 10.39
C VAL A 34 -16.42 0.50 9.37
N PRO A 35 -15.33 -0.24 9.65
CA PRO A 35 -14.88 -1.32 8.80
C PRO A 35 -15.81 -2.52 8.94
N VAL A 36 -16.16 -3.11 7.80
CA VAL A 36 -16.89 -4.39 7.70
C VAL A 36 -15.96 -5.40 7.04
N PHE A 37 -15.94 -6.59 7.56
CA PHE A 37 -15.02 -7.66 7.21
C PHE A 37 -15.79 -8.84 6.62
N TYR A 38 -15.30 -9.38 5.52
CA TYR A 38 -15.73 -10.63 4.95
C TYR A 38 -14.56 -11.60 4.91
N GLU A 39 -14.67 -12.72 5.63
CA GLU A 39 -13.59 -13.70 5.72
C GLU A 39 -13.78 -14.84 4.72
N VAL A 40 -12.69 -15.23 4.06
CA VAL A 40 -12.64 -16.38 3.16
C VAL A 40 -11.43 -17.24 3.44
N LEU A 41 -11.54 -18.56 3.27
CA LEU A 41 -10.39 -19.45 3.31
C LEU A 41 -9.46 -19.15 2.11
N ALA A 42 -8.17 -19.07 2.37
CA ALA A 42 -7.17 -18.70 1.38
C ALA A 42 -5.96 -19.66 1.37
N ASP A 43 -6.18 -20.91 1.73
CA ASP A 43 -5.16 -21.96 1.82
C ASP A 43 -4.53 -22.32 0.46
N TYR A 44 -5.24 -22.07 -0.65
CA TYR A 44 -4.76 -22.25 -2.03
C TYR A 44 -4.38 -20.91 -2.72
N MET A 45 -4.43 -19.80 -1.99
CA MET A 45 -4.13 -18.47 -2.52
C MET A 45 -2.81 -17.93 -1.96
N THR A 46 -2.20 -17.02 -2.71
CA THR A 46 -1.07 -16.22 -2.23
C THR A 46 -1.32 -14.74 -2.47
N PRO A 47 -0.77 -13.83 -1.63
CA PRO A 47 -0.91 -12.39 -1.85
C PRO A 47 -0.46 -11.96 -3.25
N ILE A 48 0.65 -12.52 -3.75
CA ILE A 48 1.18 -12.26 -5.09
C ILE A 48 0.16 -12.59 -6.18
N ARG A 49 -0.42 -13.79 -6.13
CA ARG A 49 -1.42 -14.22 -7.12
C ARG A 49 -2.67 -13.35 -7.05
N MET A 50 -3.13 -13.06 -5.84
CA MET A 50 -4.29 -12.21 -5.62
C MET A 50 -4.06 -10.80 -6.18
N PHE A 51 -2.92 -10.20 -5.90
CA PHE A 51 -2.56 -8.88 -6.43
C PHE A 51 -2.50 -8.88 -7.97
N GLN A 52 -1.87 -9.88 -8.59
CA GLN A 52 -1.82 -10.01 -10.05
C GLN A 52 -3.21 -10.15 -10.68
N ALA A 53 -4.12 -10.89 -10.04
CA ALA A 53 -5.47 -11.11 -10.56
C ALA A 53 -6.38 -9.87 -10.44
N LEU A 54 -6.13 -9.02 -9.45
CA LEU A 54 -6.99 -7.90 -9.11
C LEU A 54 -6.50 -6.56 -9.65
N ARG A 55 -5.17 -6.38 -9.81
CA ARG A 55 -4.62 -5.12 -10.33
C ARG A 55 -5.10 -4.85 -11.75
N LYS A 56 -5.29 -3.57 -12.06
CA LYS A 56 -5.61 -3.09 -13.40
C LYS A 56 -4.51 -2.14 -13.85
N GLU A 57 -4.13 -2.23 -15.12
CA GLU A 57 -3.16 -1.31 -15.70
C GLU A 57 -3.67 0.14 -15.62
N GLY A 58 -2.78 1.06 -15.26
CA GLY A 58 -3.10 2.48 -15.15
C GLY A 58 -3.92 2.89 -13.92
N THR A 59 -4.32 1.93 -13.07
CA THR A 59 -5.04 2.24 -11.82
C THR A 59 -4.08 2.10 -10.64
N PRO A 60 -3.99 3.10 -9.74
CA PRO A 60 -3.16 2.98 -8.55
C PRO A 60 -3.59 1.79 -7.69
N CYS A 61 -2.61 1.01 -7.28
CA CYS A 61 -2.80 -0.11 -6.36
C CYS A 61 -1.53 -0.33 -5.54
N PHE A 62 -1.67 -1.00 -4.41
CA PHE A 62 -0.52 -1.32 -3.56
C PHE A 62 -0.58 -2.74 -3.04
N MET A 63 0.58 -3.26 -2.69
CA MET A 63 0.76 -4.46 -1.90
C MET A 63 1.83 -4.21 -0.84
N LEU A 64 1.47 -4.43 0.42
CA LEU A 64 2.38 -4.48 1.55
C LEU A 64 2.50 -5.95 1.94
N GLU A 65 3.65 -6.54 1.72
CA GLU A 65 3.87 -7.95 2.00
C GLU A 65 4.68 -8.13 3.27
N SER A 66 4.29 -9.08 4.10
CA SER A 66 5.12 -9.50 5.22
C SER A 66 5.97 -10.68 4.79
N VAL A 67 7.30 -10.53 4.79
CA VAL A 67 8.26 -11.54 4.35
C VAL A 67 9.03 -12.15 5.51
N GLU A 68 9.09 -11.51 6.67
CA GLU A 68 9.85 -12.01 7.82
C GLU A 68 8.99 -12.70 8.87
N ASN A 69 9.57 -13.82 9.34
CA ASN A 69 9.27 -14.61 10.54
C ASN A 69 7.89 -14.46 11.20
N LYS A 70 7.28 -15.61 11.36
CA LYS A 70 6.00 -15.94 12.01
C LYS A 70 5.71 -15.31 13.38
N ASP A 71 6.55 -14.42 13.88
CA ASP A 71 6.34 -13.65 15.08
C ASP A 71 5.55 -12.37 14.78
N GLN A 72 4.76 -11.92 15.70
CA GLN A 72 3.71 -10.88 15.73
C GLN A 72 3.71 -9.76 14.65
N TRP A 73 4.83 -9.42 14.03
CA TRP A 73 4.96 -8.36 13.02
C TRP A 73 4.72 -8.83 11.58
N GLY A 74 4.84 -10.13 11.33
CA GLY A 74 4.76 -10.74 10.00
C GLY A 74 3.44 -11.41 9.65
N ARG A 75 2.36 -11.15 10.41
CA ARG A 75 1.11 -11.89 10.28
C ARG A 75 0.32 -11.57 9.01
N TYR A 76 0.29 -10.30 8.58
CA TYR A 76 -0.59 -9.87 7.51
C TYR A 76 0.16 -9.33 6.30
N SER A 77 -0.34 -9.68 5.10
CA SER A 77 -0.08 -8.91 3.86
C SER A 77 -1.32 -8.15 3.45
N PHE A 78 -1.15 -6.94 2.93
CA PHE A 78 -2.27 -6.07 2.55
C PHE A 78 -2.23 -5.74 1.07
N ILE A 79 -3.41 -5.72 0.44
CA ILE A 79 -3.61 -5.35 -0.96
C ILE A 79 -4.69 -4.27 -1.01
N GLY A 80 -4.41 -3.15 -1.68
CA GLY A 80 -5.40 -2.13 -1.99
C GLY A 80 -5.49 -1.90 -3.48
N ILE A 81 -6.72 -1.84 -3.96
CA ILE A 81 -7.08 -1.60 -5.36
C ILE A 81 -8.17 -0.55 -5.43
N ASN A 82 -8.27 0.16 -6.55
CA ASN A 82 -9.31 1.16 -6.80
C ASN A 82 -9.40 2.20 -5.67
N PRO A 83 -8.39 3.07 -5.51
CA PRO A 83 -8.43 4.12 -4.50
C PRO A 83 -9.64 5.03 -4.71
N LYS A 84 -10.22 5.50 -3.62
CA LYS A 84 -11.34 6.44 -3.61
C LYS A 84 -10.94 7.84 -4.06
N SER A 85 -9.70 8.24 -3.75
CA SER A 85 -9.17 9.56 -4.07
C SER A 85 -7.65 9.53 -4.15
N GLU A 86 -7.09 10.41 -4.96
CA GLU A 86 -5.66 10.59 -5.18
C GLU A 86 -5.27 12.02 -4.78
N ILE A 87 -4.20 12.16 -3.99
CA ILE A 87 -3.71 13.44 -3.46
C ILE A 87 -2.26 13.61 -3.86
N LYS A 88 -1.94 14.70 -4.54
CA LYS A 88 -0.56 15.08 -4.89
C LYS A 88 -0.23 16.45 -4.32
N ILE A 89 0.98 16.57 -3.80
CA ILE A 89 1.49 17.80 -3.20
C ILE A 89 2.84 18.13 -3.83
N SER A 90 2.97 19.36 -4.35
CA SER A 90 4.21 19.88 -4.93
C SER A 90 4.44 21.29 -4.39
N GLY A 91 5.38 21.44 -3.46
CA GLY A 91 5.55 22.69 -2.73
C GLY A 91 4.25 23.06 -2.00
N LYS A 92 3.65 24.17 -2.39
CA LYS A 92 2.37 24.64 -1.85
C LYS A 92 1.15 24.24 -2.69
N GLU A 93 1.38 23.60 -3.82
CA GLU A 93 0.29 23.17 -4.68
C GLU A 93 -0.31 21.86 -4.17
N LEU A 94 -1.65 21.84 -4.09
CA LEU A 94 -2.43 20.66 -3.73
C LEU A 94 -3.30 20.28 -4.93
N GLU A 95 -3.19 19.02 -5.36
CA GLU A 95 -4.03 18.43 -6.38
C GLU A 95 -4.81 17.26 -5.75
N VAL A 96 -6.12 17.22 -5.96
CA VAL A 96 -7.00 16.15 -5.51
C VAL A 96 -7.77 15.62 -6.71
N ASP A 97 -7.65 14.32 -6.99
CA ASP A 97 -8.30 13.64 -8.13
C ASP A 97 -8.03 14.32 -9.48
N GLY A 98 -6.79 14.81 -9.68
CA GLY A 98 -6.38 15.50 -10.88
C GLY A 98 -6.83 16.97 -10.96
N VAL A 99 -7.52 17.49 -9.94
CA VAL A 99 -7.98 18.87 -9.87
C VAL A 99 -7.12 19.68 -8.90
N LYS A 100 -6.46 20.71 -9.41
CA LYS A 100 -5.68 21.64 -8.59
C LYS A 100 -6.61 22.45 -7.70
N GLN A 101 -6.31 22.49 -6.41
CA GLN A 101 -7.08 23.21 -5.42
C GLN A 101 -6.68 24.71 -5.42
N GLU A 102 -7.65 25.59 -5.13
CA GLU A 102 -7.39 27.04 -5.05
C GLU A 102 -6.59 27.42 -3.79
N GLU A 103 -6.79 26.67 -2.71
CA GLU A 103 -6.08 26.91 -1.45
C GLU A 103 -4.68 26.28 -1.48
N GLU A 104 -3.68 27.03 -0.97
CA GLU A 104 -2.33 26.51 -0.77
C GLU A 104 -2.34 25.36 0.24
N PHE A 105 -1.54 24.33 -0.05
CA PHE A 105 -1.35 23.21 0.86
C PHE A 105 -0.79 23.65 2.22
N LYS A 106 -1.36 23.11 3.28
CA LYS A 106 -0.86 23.21 4.66
C LYS A 106 -0.86 21.81 5.28
N MET A 107 0.11 21.50 6.14
CA MET A 107 0.19 20.21 6.83
C MET A 107 -1.08 19.87 7.63
N SER A 108 -1.83 20.88 8.09
CA SER A 108 -3.12 20.69 8.76
C SER A 108 -4.15 19.98 7.87
N TYR A 109 -4.08 20.13 6.55
CA TYR A 109 -4.98 19.47 5.60
C TYR A 109 -4.98 17.94 5.79
N LEU A 110 -3.79 17.32 5.87
CA LEU A 110 -3.68 15.86 6.08
C LEU A 110 -4.21 15.45 7.45
N SER A 111 -3.91 16.24 8.50
CA SER A 111 -4.42 15.98 9.83
C SER A 111 -5.95 16.06 9.90
N ASP A 112 -6.54 17.06 9.24
CA ASP A 112 -7.99 17.24 9.23
C ASP A 112 -8.68 16.19 8.34
N LEU A 113 -8.01 15.76 7.27
CA LEU A 113 -8.48 14.64 6.45
C LEU A 113 -8.53 13.35 7.28
N ILE A 114 -7.47 12.99 8.02
CA ILE A 114 -7.44 11.80 8.86
C ILE A 114 -8.54 11.82 9.93
N LYS A 115 -8.82 12.98 10.54
CA LYS A 115 -9.90 13.11 11.54
C LYS A 115 -11.28 12.77 10.98
N LYS A 116 -11.52 13.04 9.68
CA LYS A 116 -12.79 12.72 9.01
C LYS A 116 -13.01 11.22 8.85
N TYR A 117 -11.94 10.41 8.99
CA TYR A 117 -11.99 8.95 8.82
C TYR A 117 -11.75 8.19 10.13
N LYS A 118 -12.15 8.81 11.27
CA LYS A 118 -12.06 8.13 12.57
C LYS A 118 -12.96 6.90 12.58
N SER A 119 -12.36 5.73 12.82
CA SER A 119 -13.02 4.43 12.87
C SER A 119 -12.76 3.71 14.20
N PRO A 120 -13.62 2.75 14.61
CA PRO A 120 -13.36 1.89 15.75
C PRO A 120 -12.20 0.92 15.44
N VAL A 121 -11.51 0.47 16.50
CA VAL A 121 -10.53 -0.62 16.42
C VAL A 121 -11.26 -1.93 16.74
N MET A 122 -11.13 -2.92 15.86
CA MET A 122 -11.68 -4.27 16.06
C MET A 122 -10.55 -5.19 16.52
N GLU A 123 -10.67 -5.79 17.71
CA GLU A 123 -9.55 -6.50 18.36
C GLU A 123 -9.10 -7.74 17.60
N ASP A 124 -10.03 -8.50 17.01
CA ASP A 124 -9.74 -9.75 16.32
C ASP A 124 -9.36 -9.60 14.84
N TYR A 125 -9.36 -8.37 14.33
CA TYR A 125 -9.16 -8.05 12.92
C TYR A 125 -7.88 -7.25 12.68
N PRO A 126 -7.39 -7.21 11.41
CA PRO A 126 -6.25 -6.40 11.05
C PRO A 126 -6.44 -4.94 11.45
N LYS A 127 -5.40 -4.32 12.02
CA LYS A 127 -5.45 -2.89 12.42
C LYS A 127 -5.50 -1.93 11.22
N LEU A 128 -4.92 -2.32 10.09
CA LEU A 128 -5.00 -1.57 8.85
C LEU A 128 -6.29 -1.97 8.13
N THR A 129 -7.30 -1.12 8.20
CA THR A 129 -8.61 -1.34 7.57
C THR A 129 -8.86 -0.43 6.37
N GLY A 130 -7.93 0.47 6.06
CA GLY A 130 -7.98 1.46 5.00
C GLY A 130 -7.11 2.64 5.34
N GLY A 131 -7.17 3.70 4.54
CA GLY A 131 -6.48 4.95 4.80
C GLY A 131 -5.63 5.46 3.65
N LEU A 132 -4.73 6.38 3.96
CA LEU A 132 -3.83 7.01 3.00
C LEU A 132 -2.57 6.16 2.82
N ILE A 133 -2.35 5.67 1.62
CA ILE A 133 -1.17 4.88 1.24
C ILE A 133 -0.44 5.60 0.11
N GLY A 134 0.86 5.72 0.22
CA GLY A 134 1.71 6.36 -0.78
C GLY A 134 3.06 6.75 -0.19
N TYR A 135 3.63 7.86 -0.63
CA TYR A 135 4.92 8.30 -0.15
C TYR A 135 4.93 9.79 0.23
N PHE A 136 5.82 10.10 1.15
CA PHE A 136 6.32 11.42 1.46
C PHE A 136 7.77 11.48 0.99
N GLY A 137 8.05 12.31 -0.01
CA GLY A 137 9.41 12.57 -0.46
C GLY A 137 10.22 13.28 0.64
N TYR A 138 11.53 13.19 0.57
CA TYR A 138 12.43 13.81 1.55
C TYR A 138 12.21 15.32 1.69
N ASP A 139 11.90 15.99 0.58
CA ASP A 139 11.72 17.44 0.54
C ASP A 139 10.44 17.95 1.21
N MET A 140 9.50 17.05 1.57
CA MET A 140 8.34 17.41 2.40
C MET A 140 8.73 18.01 3.76
N ILE A 141 9.93 17.74 4.26
CA ILE A 141 10.45 18.38 5.48
C ILE A 141 10.46 19.91 5.38
N ARG A 142 10.57 20.48 4.18
CA ARG A 142 10.55 21.93 3.94
C ARG A 142 9.23 22.60 4.27
N GLN A 143 8.14 21.82 4.32
CA GLN A 143 6.82 22.30 4.76
C GLN A 143 6.84 22.67 6.26
N VAL A 144 7.74 22.07 7.02
CA VAL A 144 7.86 22.24 8.48
C VAL A 144 9.13 23.04 8.83
N GLU A 145 10.27 22.72 8.21
CA GLU A 145 11.56 23.34 8.52
C GLU A 145 11.86 24.49 7.54
N LYS A 146 11.60 25.71 7.98
CA LYS A 146 11.74 26.94 7.16
C LYS A 146 13.20 27.33 6.85
N LYS A 147 14.18 26.77 7.57
CA LYS A 147 15.60 27.06 7.35
C LYS A 147 16.14 26.39 6.08
N LEU A 148 15.46 25.36 5.58
CA LEU A 148 15.88 24.61 4.40
C LEU A 148 15.45 25.33 3.11
N THR A 149 16.12 26.41 2.77
CA THR A 149 15.78 27.27 1.60
C THR A 149 16.42 26.82 0.28
N ASN A 150 17.49 26.02 0.36
CA ASN A 150 18.16 25.51 -0.83
C ASN A 150 17.40 24.28 -1.35
N VAL A 151 16.58 24.47 -2.41
CA VAL A 151 15.75 23.42 -3.01
C VAL A 151 16.51 22.81 -4.19
N PRO A 152 16.78 21.49 -4.18
CA PRO A 152 17.33 20.80 -5.35
C PRO A 152 16.40 20.88 -6.55
N GLU A 153 16.96 20.73 -7.75
CA GLU A 153 16.17 20.63 -8.97
C GLU A 153 15.33 19.34 -8.96
N ASN A 154 14.04 19.48 -9.26
CA ASN A 154 13.13 18.33 -9.44
C ASN A 154 13.15 17.87 -10.90
N ASP A 155 14.26 17.27 -11.32
CA ASP A 155 14.49 16.77 -12.68
C ASP A 155 13.54 15.63 -13.07
N LEU A 156 13.01 14.90 -12.11
CA LEU A 156 12.04 13.82 -12.30
C LEU A 156 10.60 14.31 -12.42
N LYS A 157 10.34 15.58 -12.08
CA LYS A 157 9.00 16.18 -12.06
C LYS A 157 7.99 15.36 -11.23
N MET A 158 8.47 14.75 -10.16
CA MET A 158 7.63 13.99 -9.23
C MET A 158 7.04 14.92 -8.15
N PRO A 159 5.80 14.68 -7.71
CA PRO A 159 5.26 15.39 -6.56
C PRO A 159 6.07 15.06 -5.30
N GLU A 160 6.17 16.02 -4.38
CA GLU A 160 6.85 15.81 -3.09
C GLU A 160 6.09 14.83 -2.20
N CYS A 161 4.77 14.74 -2.38
CA CYS A 161 3.94 13.75 -1.69
C CYS A 161 2.86 13.25 -2.65
N HIS A 162 2.64 11.94 -2.65
CA HIS A 162 1.60 11.30 -3.44
C HIS A 162 0.93 10.22 -2.60
N LEU A 163 -0.34 10.43 -2.29
CA LEU A 163 -1.13 9.55 -1.44
C LEU A 163 -2.42 9.15 -2.16
N CYS A 164 -2.79 7.88 -2.02
CA CYS A 164 -4.08 7.38 -2.44
C CYS A 164 -4.90 6.96 -1.23
N MET A 165 -6.16 7.33 -1.18
CA MET A 165 -7.11 6.93 -0.16
C MET A 165 -7.76 5.61 -0.55
N TYR A 166 -7.61 4.62 0.30
CA TYR A 166 -8.24 3.31 0.12
C TYR A 166 -9.29 3.06 1.19
N ASP A 167 -10.54 2.93 0.77
CA ASP A 167 -11.66 2.52 1.62
C ASP A 167 -11.84 1.00 1.62
N GLU A 168 -11.21 0.33 0.68
CA GLU A 168 -11.27 -1.11 0.47
C GLU A 168 -9.87 -1.67 0.41
N ILE A 169 -9.63 -2.67 1.25
CA ILE A 169 -8.37 -3.42 1.24
C ILE A 169 -8.65 -4.91 1.48
N ILE A 170 -7.70 -5.74 1.08
CA ILE A 170 -7.70 -7.16 1.36
C ILE A 170 -6.51 -7.43 2.26
N ALA A 171 -6.76 -8.02 3.42
CA ALA A 171 -5.73 -8.50 4.33
C ALA A 171 -5.59 -10.02 4.20
N PHE A 172 -4.39 -10.49 3.94
CA PHE A 172 -4.08 -11.92 3.93
C PHE A 172 -3.45 -12.29 5.28
N ASP A 173 -4.14 -13.11 6.06
CA ASP A 173 -3.67 -13.62 7.35
C ASP A 173 -2.87 -14.92 7.12
N HIS A 174 -1.54 -14.82 7.20
CA HIS A 174 -0.65 -15.96 6.99
C HIS A 174 -0.72 -17.01 8.11
N LEU A 175 -1.16 -16.61 9.31
CA LEU A 175 -1.28 -17.52 10.44
C LEU A 175 -2.56 -18.37 10.34
N ALA A 176 -3.67 -17.72 9.98
CA ALA A 176 -4.98 -18.37 9.88
C ALA A 176 -5.25 -18.95 8.49
N ASN A 177 -4.41 -18.68 7.48
CA ASN A 177 -4.62 -19.00 6.07
C ASN A 177 -5.98 -18.49 5.55
N LYS A 178 -6.31 -17.25 5.91
CA LYS A 178 -7.53 -16.56 5.52
C LYS A 178 -7.21 -15.30 4.74
N ALA A 179 -8.08 -14.92 3.83
CA ALA A 179 -8.14 -13.57 3.30
C ALA A 179 -9.35 -12.85 3.89
N VAL A 180 -9.14 -11.62 4.34
CA VAL A 180 -10.19 -10.76 4.90
C VAL A 180 -10.39 -9.61 3.95
N ILE A 181 -11.55 -9.55 3.31
CA ILE A 181 -11.95 -8.44 2.47
C ILE A 181 -12.57 -7.39 3.38
N ILE A 182 -12.06 -6.19 3.34
CA ILE A 182 -12.42 -5.10 4.25
C ILE A 182 -12.99 -3.96 3.43
N GLN A 183 -14.20 -3.53 3.80
CA GLN A 183 -14.82 -2.33 3.23
C GLN A 183 -15.23 -1.39 4.35
N ASN A 184 -14.90 -0.11 4.21
CA ASN A 184 -15.33 0.91 5.16
C ASN A 184 -16.69 1.47 4.76
N ILE A 185 -17.63 1.47 5.69
CA ILE A 185 -18.96 2.08 5.55
C ILE A 185 -18.93 3.43 6.24
N HIS A 186 -19.30 4.48 5.52
CA HIS A 186 -19.28 5.85 6.03
C HIS A 186 -20.63 6.27 6.59
N LYS A 187 -20.58 7.22 7.50
CA LYS A 187 -21.79 7.84 8.03
C LYS A 187 -22.56 8.54 6.90
N GLY A 188 -23.82 8.13 6.69
CA GLY A 188 -24.65 8.61 5.60
C GLY A 188 -24.79 7.64 4.43
N ASP A 189 -23.99 6.57 4.38
CA ASP A 189 -24.15 5.50 3.41
C ASP A 189 -25.44 4.71 3.66
N ASN A 190 -25.96 4.06 2.62
CA ASN A 190 -26.97 3.02 2.76
C ASN A 190 -26.31 1.73 3.21
N ILE A 191 -26.38 1.44 4.51
CA ILE A 191 -25.64 0.35 5.14
C ILE A 191 -26.01 -0.99 4.50
N LYS A 192 -27.31 -1.24 4.32
CA LYS A 192 -27.79 -2.52 3.73
C LYS A 192 -27.22 -2.72 2.33
N GLN A 193 -27.27 -1.70 1.49
CA GLN A 193 -26.71 -1.76 0.15
C GLN A 193 -25.19 -2.03 0.19
N LYS A 194 -24.47 -1.43 1.15
CA LYS A 194 -23.02 -1.64 1.29
C LYS A 194 -22.67 -3.07 1.72
N TYR A 195 -23.51 -3.72 2.49
CA TYR A 195 -23.37 -5.15 2.83
C TYR A 195 -23.53 -6.03 1.59
N GLU A 196 -24.60 -5.82 0.81
CA GLU A 196 -24.84 -6.53 -0.44
C GLU A 196 -23.68 -6.33 -1.43
N GLU A 197 -23.21 -5.09 -1.59
CA GLU A 197 -22.04 -4.76 -2.43
C GLU A 197 -20.76 -5.49 -1.97
N LEU A 198 -20.54 -5.68 -0.67
CA LEU A 198 -19.38 -6.38 -0.14
C LEU A 198 -19.44 -7.89 -0.40
N GLU A 199 -20.62 -8.51 -0.26
CA GLU A 199 -20.84 -9.91 -0.60
C GLU A 199 -20.59 -10.18 -2.08
N ASP A 200 -21.21 -9.41 -2.98
CA ASP A 200 -21.00 -9.50 -4.43
C ASP A 200 -19.52 -9.34 -4.81
N LYS A 201 -18.83 -8.42 -4.13
CA LYS A 201 -17.41 -8.18 -4.34
C LYS A 201 -16.55 -9.35 -3.87
N ALA A 202 -16.87 -9.94 -2.73
CA ALA A 202 -16.18 -11.11 -2.21
C ALA A 202 -16.30 -12.28 -3.19
N GLU A 203 -17.50 -12.56 -3.69
CA GLU A 203 -17.72 -13.58 -4.71
C GLU A 203 -16.94 -13.30 -6.00
N LEU A 204 -16.93 -12.05 -6.47
CA LEU A 204 -16.14 -11.66 -7.64
C LEU A 204 -14.64 -11.88 -7.44
N ILE A 205 -14.12 -11.57 -6.27
CA ILE A 205 -12.70 -11.80 -5.93
C ILE A 205 -12.41 -13.29 -5.94
N LEU A 206 -13.23 -14.10 -5.29
CA LEU A 206 -13.10 -15.56 -5.26
C LEU A 206 -13.12 -16.14 -6.67
N HIS A 207 -14.11 -15.75 -7.49
CA HIS A 207 -14.20 -16.21 -8.88
C HIS A 207 -12.97 -15.83 -9.73
N LYS A 208 -12.39 -14.65 -9.52
CA LYS A 208 -11.12 -14.27 -10.19
C LYS A 208 -9.96 -15.14 -9.74
N MET A 209 -9.95 -15.60 -8.49
CA MET A 209 -8.88 -16.44 -7.97
C MET A 209 -8.93 -17.87 -8.48
N GLU A 210 -10.11 -18.37 -8.88
CA GLU A 210 -10.26 -19.68 -9.51
C GLU A 210 -9.65 -19.75 -10.92
N ARG A 211 -9.59 -18.61 -11.61
CA ARG A 211 -9.03 -18.56 -12.96
C ARG A 211 -7.51 -18.74 -12.92
N PRO A 212 -6.94 -19.55 -13.86
CA PRO A 212 -5.49 -19.63 -13.95
C PRO A 212 -4.94 -18.25 -14.34
N VAL A 213 -4.09 -17.69 -13.52
CA VAL A 213 -3.30 -16.52 -13.90
C VAL A 213 -2.34 -17.00 -14.98
N SER A 214 -2.39 -16.38 -16.15
CA SER A 214 -1.38 -16.60 -17.17
C SER A 214 -0.05 -16.16 -16.56
N LEU A 215 0.73 -17.12 -16.12
CA LEU A 215 2.12 -16.84 -15.81
C LEU A 215 2.72 -16.37 -17.13
N SER A 216 3.18 -15.14 -17.17
CA SER A 216 3.98 -14.69 -18.31
C SER A 216 5.04 -15.75 -18.51
N LYS A 217 5.22 -16.22 -19.75
CA LYS A 217 6.26 -17.19 -20.08
C LYS A 217 7.64 -16.54 -20.01
N ASP A 218 7.77 -15.56 -19.15
CA ASP A 218 8.95 -14.75 -19.01
C ASP A 218 10.05 -15.60 -18.40
N ARG A 219 10.71 -16.28 -19.28
CA ARG A 219 12.11 -16.57 -19.07
C ARG A 219 12.75 -15.21 -18.93
N PHE A 220 13.28 -14.91 -17.74
CA PHE A 220 14.14 -13.77 -17.52
C PHE A 220 15.27 -13.82 -18.57
N THR A 221 15.03 -13.22 -19.71
CA THR A 221 16.08 -13.04 -20.70
C THR A 221 16.93 -11.90 -20.14
N PRO A 222 18.23 -12.12 -19.91
CA PRO A 222 19.08 -11.05 -19.45
C PRO A 222 19.02 -9.92 -20.48
N VAL A 223 18.33 -8.86 -20.15
CA VAL A 223 18.31 -7.65 -20.96
C VAL A 223 19.67 -7.01 -20.75
N LYS A 224 20.49 -6.92 -21.80
CA LYS A 224 21.68 -6.06 -21.80
C LYS A 224 21.20 -4.62 -21.80
N THR A 225 21.01 -4.06 -20.63
CA THR A 225 20.57 -2.69 -20.47
C THR A 225 21.77 -1.85 -20.05
N GLU A 226 21.91 -0.71 -20.70
CA GLU A 226 22.90 0.28 -20.32
C GLU A 226 22.43 0.94 -19.03
N VAL A 227 23.28 0.90 -18.00
CA VAL A 227 23.02 1.53 -16.72
C VAL A 227 23.65 2.92 -16.75
N THR A 228 22.84 3.95 -16.63
CA THR A 228 23.33 5.33 -16.50
C THR A 228 23.28 5.79 -15.04
N SER A 229 24.08 6.79 -14.71
CA SER A 229 24.13 7.35 -13.37
C SER A 229 24.16 8.89 -13.41
N ASN A 230 23.55 9.53 -12.43
CA ASN A 230 23.57 10.97 -12.26
C ASN A 230 24.91 11.49 -11.72
N LEU A 231 25.80 10.63 -11.23
CA LEU A 231 27.14 10.95 -10.74
C LEU A 231 28.16 10.02 -11.38
N THR A 232 29.36 10.54 -11.66
CA THR A 232 30.49 9.68 -11.98
C THR A 232 31.08 9.07 -10.71
N LYS A 233 31.87 8.02 -10.85
CA LYS A 233 32.58 7.39 -9.74
C LYS A 233 33.43 8.40 -8.97
N GLU A 234 34.20 9.23 -9.69
CA GLU A 234 35.10 10.24 -9.13
C GLU A 234 34.31 11.30 -8.33
N GLN A 235 33.17 11.74 -8.85
CA GLN A 235 32.27 12.67 -8.15
C GLN A 235 31.74 12.08 -6.86
N TYR A 236 31.27 10.81 -6.89
CA TYR A 236 30.78 10.15 -5.69
C TYR A 236 31.90 9.98 -4.64
N GLU A 237 33.07 9.54 -5.04
CA GLU A 237 34.24 9.40 -4.15
C GLU A 237 34.67 10.75 -3.54
N ALA A 238 34.62 11.84 -4.32
CA ALA A 238 34.88 13.18 -3.81
C ALA A 238 33.86 13.61 -2.74
N ASN A 239 32.59 13.33 -2.96
CA ASN A 239 31.52 13.57 -1.97
C ASN A 239 31.78 12.78 -0.67
N VAL A 240 32.20 11.51 -0.78
CA VAL A 240 32.54 10.69 0.39
C VAL A 240 33.70 11.31 1.17
N LYS A 241 34.77 11.78 0.48
CA LYS A 241 35.92 12.44 1.12
C LYS A 241 35.48 13.69 1.87
N LYS A 242 34.69 14.56 1.23
CA LYS A 242 34.13 15.76 1.86
C LYS A 242 33.25 15.46 3.06
N ALA A 243 32.41 14.45 2.97
CA ALA A 243 31.58 14.00 4.10
C ALA A 243 32.43 13.57 5.30
N LYS A 244 33.54 12.86 5.05
CA LYS A 244 34.49 12.44 6.10
C LYS A 244 35.20 13.65 6.76
N GLU A 245 35.44 14.72 6.03
CA GLU A 245 35.96 15.98 6.60
C GLU A 245 34.97 16.61 7.56
N TYR A 246 33.70 16.77 7.17
CA TYR A 246 32.64 17.28 8.06
C TYR A 246 32.46 16.44 9.35
N ILE A 247 32.59 15.10 9.25
CA ILE A 247 32.58 14.24 10.45
C ILE A 247 33.79 14.50 11.33
N LYS A 248 34.97 14.66 10.74
CA LYS A 248 36.21 14.93 11.49
C LYS A 248 36.17 16.29 12.19
N ASP A 249 35.59 17.29 11.53
CA ASP A 249 35.47 18.65 12.07
C ASP A 249 34.37 18.78 13.12
N GLY A 250 33.53 17.74 13.28
CA GLY A 250 32.45 17.70 14.26
C GLY A 250 31.15 18.38 13.82
N ASP A 251 31.08 18.77 12.54
CA ASP A 251 29.85 19.37 11.96
C ASP A 251 28.69 18.40 11.90
N ILE A 252 28.99 17.12 11.63
CA ILE A 252 28.02 16.01 11.55
C ILE A 252 28.64 14.74 12.16
N PHE A 253 27.80 13.83 12.65
CA PHE A 253 28.25 12.50 13.09
C PHE A 253 27.89 11.39 12.09
N GLN A 254 26.93 11.63 11.21
CA GLN A 254 26.48 10.70 10.17
C GLN A 254 25.91 11.45 8.98
N VAL A 255 26.15 10.92 7.78
CA VAL A 255 25.50 11.37 6.54
C VAL A 255 25.28 10.18 5.63
N VAL A 256 24.13 10.15 4.96
CA VAL A 256 23.82 9.15 3.92
C VAL A 256 23.94 9.82 2.56
N LEU A 257 24.96 9.42 1.81
CA LEU A 257 25.15 9.87 0.42
C LEU A 257 24.33 8.97 -0.50
N SER A 258 23.69 9.57 -1.50
CA SER A 258 22.88 8.85 -2.49
C SER A 258 23.40 9.04 -3.91
N GLN A 259 23.10 8.08 -4.75
CA GLN A 259 23.39 8.07 -6.17
C GLN A 259 22.19 7.43 -6.89
N ARG A 260 21.82 7.94 -8.06
CA ARG A 260 20.75 7.40 -8.86
C ARG A 260 21.31 6.63 -10.03
N PHE A 261 20.88 5.38 -10.18
CA PHE A 261 21.11 4.58 -11.38
C PHE A 261 19.80 4.47 -12.16
N GLU A 262 19.88 4.60 -13.47
CA GLU A 262 18.75 4.53 -14.37
C GLU A 262 18.96 3.43 -15.39
N VAL A 263 17.89 2.67 -15.63
CA VAL A 263 17.83 1.58 -16.60
C VAL A 263 16.53 1.71 -17.38
N GLU A 264 16.63 1.74 -18.71
CA GLU A 264 15.45 1.66 -19.57
C GLU A 264 15.05 0.19 -19.76
N THR A 265 13.78 -0.14 -19.47
CA THR A 265 13.27 -1.50 -19.58
C THR A 265 11.77 -1.49 -19.87
N ASP A 266 11.30 -2.52 -20.56
CA ASP A 266 9.89 -2.83 -20.80
C ASP A 266 9.33 -3.90 -19.84
N VAL A 267 10.16 -4.36 -18.90
CA VAL A 267 9.75 -5.35 -17.89
C VAL A 267 8.68 -4.75 -16.96
N ASP A 268 7.65 -5.54 -16.69
CA ASP A 268 6.62 -5.15 -15.70
C ASP A 268 7.29 -4.85 -14.34
N PRO A 269 7.12 -3.65 -13.77
CA PRO A 269 7.69 -3.31 -12.47
C PRO A 269 7.32 -4.29 -11.34
N PHE A 270 6.16 -4.94 -11.45
CA PHE A 270 5.78 -5.95 -10.48
C PHE A 270 6.64 -7.22 -10.57
N ASP A 271 7.09 -7.59 -11.77
CA ASP A 271 8.00 -8.73 -11.92
C ASP A 271 9.39 -8.40 -11.34
N VAL A 272 9.83 -7.14 -11.46
CA VAL A 272 11.04 -6.68 -10.75
C VAL A 272 10.85 -6.78 -9.23
N TYR A 273 9.71 -6.33 -8.71
CA TYR A 273 9.36 -6.49 -7.30
C TYR A 273 9.43 -7.97 -6.86
N ARG A 274 8.87 -8.89 -7.65
CA ARG A 274 8.89 -10.34 -7.37
C ARG A 274 10.31 -10.89 -7.29
N CYS A 275 11.24 -10.39 -8.08
CA CYS A 275 12.65 -10.76 -8.00
C CYS A 275 13.32 -10.15 -6.76
N LEU A 276 13.11 -8.86 -6.51
CA LEU A 276 13.74 -8.16 -5.40
C LEU A 276 13.37 -8.76 -4.04
N ARG A 277 12.11 -9.16 -3.86
CA ARG A 277 11.66 -9.76 -2.60
C ARG A 277 12.39 -11.08 -2.24
N THR A 278 12.94 -11.77 -3.24
CA THR A 278 13.70 -13.00 -3.03
C THR A 278 15.19 -12.75 -2.85
N LEU A 279 15.71 -11.69 -3.49
CA LEU A 279 17.13 -11.34 -3.45
C LEU A 279 17.50 -10.54 -2.19
N ASN A 280 16.60 -9.64 -1.80
CA ASN A 280 16.81 -8.76 -0.64
C ASN A 280 15.49 -8.65 0.16
N PRO A 281 15.16 -9.68 0.97
CA PRO A 281 13.96 -9.65 1.78
C PRO A 281 14.03 -8.50 2.79
N SER A 282 12.92 -7.78 2.92
CA SER A 282 12.73 -6.72 3.90
C SER A 282 11.50 -7.04 4.75
N PRO A 283 11.40 -6.57 5.99
CA PRO A 283 10.23 -6.81 6.84
C PRO A 283 8.90 -6.42 6.19
N TYR A 284 8.91 -5.36 5.37
CA TYR A 284 7.74 -4.90 4.60
C TYR A 284 8.17 -4.42 3.22
N PRO A 285 8.43 -5.34 2.27
CA PRO A 285 8.59 -4.94 0.89
C PRO A 285 7.26 -4.39 0.37
N VAL A 286 7.34 -3.28 -0.34
CA VAL A 286 6.17 -2.54 -0.83
C VAL A 286 6.18 -2.53 -2.34
N SER A 287 5.03 -2.84 -2.94
CA SER A 287 4.74 -2.53 -4.34
C SER A 287 3.57 -1.56 -4.39
N TYR A 288 3.76 -0.37 -4.94
CA TYR A 288 2.66 0.52 -5.28
C TYR A 288 2.89 1.15 -6.65
N THR A 289 1.81 1.22 -7.43
CA THR A 289 1.85 1.53 -8.86
C THR A 289 1.35 2.92 -9.19
N HIS A 290 1.31 3.85 -8.24
CA HIS A 290 0.97 5.24 -8.53
C HIS A 290 2.04 5.94 -9.35
N LEU A 291 3.26 5.43 -9.29
CA LEU A 291 4.35 5.92 -10.09
C LEU A 291 4.27 5.27 -11.46
N ARG A 292 3.91 6.01 -12.48
CA ARG A 292 4.25 5.66 -13.87
C ARG A 292 5.77 5.73 -13.98
N ALA A 293 6.44 4.73 -13.45
CA ALA A 293 7.87 4.58 -13.68
C ALA A 293 8.04 3.94 -15.07
N THR A 294 8.26 4.77 -16.06
CA THR A 294 8.92 4.35 -17.31
C THR A 294 10.40 4.07 -17.05
N ARG A 295 10.89 4.33 -15.83
CA ARG A 295 12.28 4.12 -15.40
C ARG A 295 12.30 3.53 -14.00
N LEU A 296 13.02 2.43 -13.83
CA LEU A 296 13.34 1.84 -12.53
C LEU A 296 14.46 2.67 -11.88
N GLN A 297 14.20 3.14 -10.66
CA GLN A 297 15.23 3.76 -9.81
C GLN A 297 15.59 2.76 -8.71
N LEU A 298 16.85 2.38 -8.66
CA LEU A 298 17.44 1.49 -7.67
C LEU A 298 18.32 2.30 -6.72
#